data_7a4b917561a8d643de2e8e924c946ded
#
_entry.id   7a4b917561a8d643de2e8e924c946ded
#
_cell.length_a   1.000
_cell.length_b   1.000
_cell.length_c   1.000
_cell.angle_alpha   90.00
_cell.angle_beta   90.00
_cell.angle_gamma   90.00
#
_symmetry.space_group_name_H-M   'P 1'
#
loop_
_entity.id
_entity.type
_entity.pdbx_description
1 polymer ?
#
loop_
_entity_poly.entity_id
_entity_poly.type
_entity_poly.pdbx_seq_one_letter_code
_entity_poly.pdbx_strand_id
1 'polypeptide(L)'
;MVNASRFKGKSFVSMRDYGRDEIDFILGVADEMMPLETEGTDMAKGKIMGALFFEPSTRTRLSFESAMHRLGGAVTGFADPGVSSVKKGETMEDTIRTVENYVDVIAMRHPDEWSSRKAAAVAGIPILNGGSGPWEHPTQAVLDMHCIKHAKGTIDGLTVGLCGDLLYGRTVHSLMIGLSNYDVKLRLISPKKLAMRDDVIKDTEGKVEYEVTEDLTKAIGDLDVLYATRIQKERFPSEAEYKKFADAYVIDNKMMAKAKKGMVLMHPLPRVNEISPEVDSHPGALYFKQVHHGIWARMAIIALALGVY
;
A
#
# COMPACT_ATOMS: atom_id res chain seq x y z
N MET A 1 -6.39 13.49 -21.87
CA MET A 1 -5.94 12.11 -21.61
C MET A 1 -4.63 12.16 -20.83
N VAL A 2 -4.54 11.40 -19.73
CA VAL A 2 -3.29 11.23 -18.99
C VAL A 2 -2.32 10.41 -19.84
N ASN A 3 -1.03 10.73 -19.78
CA ASN A 3 0.03 9.99 -20.45
C ASN A 3 1.28 9.91 -19.55
N ALA A 4 2.26 9.09 -19.93
CA ALA A 4 3.45 8.82 -19.13
C ALA A 4 4.26 10.08 -18.76
N SER A 5 4.28 11.11 -19.62
CA SER A 5 5.04 12.35 -19.35
C SER A 5 4.55 13.10 -18.10
N ARG A 6 3.30 12.86 -17.68
CA ARG A 6 2.71 13.42 -16.45
C ARG A 6 3.46 12.96 -15.19
N PHE A 7 4.06 11.78 -15.23
CA PHE A 7 4.69 11.12 -14.08
C PHE A 7 6.23 11.23 -14.08
N LYS A 8 6.82 11.52 -15.23
CA LYS A 8 8.28 11.62 -15.37
C LYS A 8 8.89 12.65 -14.42
N GLY A 9 9.85 12.22 -13.62
CA GLY A 9 10.49 13.05 -12.62
C GLY A 9 9.62 13.37 -11.40
N LYS A 10 8.41 12.78 -11.29
CA LYS A 10 7.48 13.03 -10.18
C LYS A 10 7.64 11.99 -9.08
N SER A 11 7.62 12.47 -7.85
CA SER A 11 7.57 11.62 -6.67
C SER A 11 6.19 10.98 -6.52
N PHE A 12 6.14 9.74 -6.00
CA PHE A 12 4.92 9.01 -5.68
C PHE A 12 4.79 8.88 -4.15
N VAL A 13 4.27 9.93 -3.50
CA VAL A 13 4.33 10.06 -2.03
C VAL A 13 3.00 9.94 -1.32
N SER A 14 1.87 10.17 -2.02
CA SER A 14 0.52 10.14 -1.44
C SER A 14 -0.52 9.78 -2.49
N MET A 15 -1.56 9.03 -2.13
CA MET A 15 -2.73 8.82 -3.00
C MET A 15 -3.55 10.10 -3.20
N ARG A 16 -3.41 11.09 -2.31
CA ARG A 16 -4.05 12.41 -2.41
C ARG A 16 -3.63 13.20 -3.66
N ASP A 17 -2.50 12.86 -4.26
CA ASP A 17 -1.91 13.58 -5.39
C ASP A 17 -2.47 13.11 -6.74
N TYR A 18 -3.33 12.07 -6.74
CA TYR A 18 -3.80 11.41 -7.97
C TYR A 18 -5.32 11.32 -8.03
N GLY A 19 -5.87 11.74 -9.16
CA GLY A 19 -7.26 11.53 -9.52
C GLY A 19 -7.49 10.21 -10.24
N ARG A 20 -8.76 9.90 -10.54
CA ARG A 20 -9.18 8.65 -11.17
C ARG A 20 -8.39 8.34 -12.45
N ASP A 21 -8.32 9.28 -13.39
CA ASP A 21 -7.65 9.07 -14.68
C ASP A 21 -6.17 8.68 -14.52
N GLU A 22 -5.50 9.27 -13.52
CA GLU A 22 -4.09 8.99 -13.23
C GLU A 22 -3.93 7.62 -12.58
N ILE A 23 -4.83 7.25 -11.67
CA ILE A 23 -4.84 5.93 -11.04
C ILE A 23 -5.12 4.86 -12.11
N ASP A 24 -6.14 5.04 -12.93
CA ASP A 24 -6.47 4.11 -14.02
C ASP A 24 -5.30 3.94 -14.99
N PHE A 25 -4.57 5.03 -15.31
CA PHE A 25 -3.37 4.97 -16.13
C PHE A 25 -2.27 4.12 -15.47
N ILE A 26 -1.99 4.34 -14.17
CA ILE A 26 -0.99 3.56 -13.43
C ILE A 26 -1.39 2.06 -13.38
N LEU A 27 -2.67 1.77 -13.15
CA LEU A 27 -3.18 0.39 -13.14
C LEU A 27 -3.04 -0.27 -14.52
N GLY A 28 -3.30 0.48 -15.61
CA GLY A 28 -3.10 0.01 -16.98
C GLY A 28 -1.63 -0.31 -17.27
N VAL A 29 -0.71 0.58 -16.85
CA VAL A 29 0.74 0.32 -16.98
C VAL A 29 1.14 -0.90 -16.15
N ALA A 30 0.55 -1.12 -14.96
CA ALA A 30 0.82 -2.31 -14.15
C ALA A 30 0.34 -3.60 -14.87
N ASP A 31 -0.78 -3.56 -15.61
CA ASP A 31 -1.22 -4.66 -16.47
C ASP A 31 -0.17 -4.98 -17.55
N GLU A 32 0.44 -3.96 -18.18
CA GLU A 32 1.49 -4.13 -19.19
C GLU A 32 2.81 -4.64 -18.61
N MET A 33 3.07 -4.46 -17.30
CA MET A 33 4.25 -5.03 -16.62
C MET A 33 4.13 -6.53 -16.35
N MET A 34 2.91 -7.10 -16.38
CA MET A 34 2.72 -8.52 -16.06
C MET A 34 3.51 -9.47 -16.96
N PRO A 35 3.47 -9.40 -18.31
CA PRO A 35 4.27 -10.26 -19.16
C PRO A 35 5.77 -10.00 -19.00
N LEU A 36 6.18 -8.76 -18.76
CA LEU A 36 7.60 -8.38 -18.63
C LEU A 36 8.28 -8.99 -17.39
N GLU A 37 7.49 -9.46 -16.42
CA GLU A 37 8.03 -10.16 -15.25
C GLU A 37 8.81 -11.43 -15.65
N THR A 38 8.36 -12.15 -16.66
CA THR A 38 8.97 -13.40 -17.15
C THR A 38 9.79 -13.21 -18.41
N GLU A 39 9.38 -12.31 -19.29
CA GLU A 39 10.09 -12.01 -20.53
C GLU A 39 11.37 -11.18 -20.30
N GLY A 40 11.38 -10.41 -19.20
CA GLY A 40 12.42 -9.43 -18.90
C GLY A 40 12.30 -8.17 -19.75
N THR A 41 12.99 -7.11 -19.33
CA THR A 41 13.08 -5.86 -20.09
C THR A 41 14.32 -5.07 -19.69
N ASP A 42 14.85 -4.30 -20.61
CA ASP A 42 15.96 -3.35 -20.40
C ASP A 42 15.48 -1.90 -20.20
N MET A 43 14.18 -1.69 -19.86
CA MET A 43 13.59 -0.35 -19.70
C MET A 43 14.40 0.56 -18.79
N ALA A 44 14.85 0.05 -17.63
CA ALA A 44 15.63 0.79 -16.66
C ALA A 44 17.13 0.48 -16.71
N LYS A 45 17.63 0.01 -17.85
CA LYS A 45 19.06 -0.29 -18.03
C LYS A 45 19.93 0.95 -17.77
N GLY A 46 20.93 0.79 -16.92
CA GLY A 46 21.81 1.87 -16.50
C GLY A 46 21.22 2.78 -15.42
N LYS A 47 19.97 2.54 -14.96
CA LYS A 47 19.34 3.24 -13.86
C LYS A 47 19.57 2.53 -12.54
N ILE A 48 19.69 3.31 -11.45
CA ILE A 48 19.91 2.80 -10.10
C ILE A 48 18.81 3.33 -9.20
N MET A 49 18.19 2.45 -8.40
CA MET A 49 17.25 2.82 -7.36
C MET A 49 17.92 2.78 -5.99
N GLY A 50 17.77 3.84 -5.20
CA GLY A 50 18.08 3.86 -3.79
C GLY A 50 16.94 3.21 -2.97
N ALA A 51 17.21 2.11 -2.26
CA ALA A 51 16.25 1.48 -1.35
C ALA A 51 16.59 1.84 0.10
N LEU A 52 15.94 2.89 0.65
CA LEU A 52 16.26 3.46 1.95
C LEU A 52 15.18 3.10 2.98
N PHE A 53 15.41 2.06 3.76
CA PHE A 53 14.46 1.56 4.73
C PHE A 53 14.90 1.89 6.16
N PHE A 54 14.32 2.98 6.71
CA PHE A 54 14.58 3.45 8.09
C PHE A 54 13.78 2.67 9.15
N GLU A 55 12.84 1.83 8.73
CA GLU A 55 12.17 0.85 9.59
C GLU A 55 12.11 -0.52 8.89
N PRO A 56 12.08 -1.65 9.65
CA PRO A 56 12.08 -2.99 9.06
C PRO A 56 10.92 -3.22 8.08
N SER A 57 11.24 -3.79 6.92
CA SER A 57 10.24 -4.15 5.91
C SER A 57 10.75 -5.26 4.99
N THR A 58 10.20 -6.45 5.11
CA THR A 58 10.53 -7.56 4.21
C THR A 58 9.85 -7.39 2.86
N ARG A 59 8.51 -7.34 2.86
CA ARG A 59 7.70 -7.35 1.62
C ARG A 59 7.92 -6.14 0.74
N THR A 60 7.81 -4.94 1.33
CA THR A 60 7.90 -3.69 0.56
C THR A 60 9.29 -3.54 -0.04
N ARG A 61 10.35 -3.81 0.74
CA ARG A 61 11.73 -3.73 0.28
C ARG A 61 11.99 -4.70 -0.87
N LEU A 62 11.77 -6.01 -0.63
CA LEU A 62 12.00 -7.03 -1.64
C LEU A 62 11.17 -6.79 -2.92
N SER A 63 9.95 -6.28 -2.79
CA SER A 63 9.11 -5.99 -3.94
C SER A 63 9.63 -4.81 -4.77
N PHE A 64 10.13 -3.72 -4.15
CA PHE A 64 10.77 -2.63 -4.86
C PHE A 64 12.07 -3.08 -5.54
N GLU A 65 12.92 -3.81 -4.80
CA GLU A 65 14.17 -4.35 -5.33
C GLU A 65 13.91 -5.29 -6.53
N SER A 66 12.97 -6.25 -6.37
CA SER A 66 12.58 -7.15 -7.46
C SER A 66 12.02 -6.39 -8.67
N ALA A 67 11.16 -5.38 -8.44
CA ALA A 67 10.58 -4.59 -9.51
C ALA A 67 11.66 -3.84 -10.31
N MET A 68 12.62 -3.21 -9.63
CA MET A 68 13.72 -2.50 -10.30
C MET A 68 14.61 -3.45 -11.10
N HIS A 69 14.95 -4.63 -10.53
CA HIS A 69 15.74 -5.65 -11.24
C HIS A 69 15.01 -6.20 -12.47
N ARG A 70 13.68 -6.42 -12.37
CA ARG A 70 12.87 -6.90 -13.51
C ARG A 70 12.77 -5.87 -14.64
N LEU A 71 12.90 -4.58 -14.33
CA LEU A 71 13.03 -3.51 -15.31
C LEU A 71 14.43 -3.40 -15.93
N GLY A 72 15.40 -4.23 -15.52
CA GLY A 72 16.78 -4.20 -15.99
C GLY A 72 17.67 -3.19 -15.27
N GLY A 73 17.21 -2.59 -14.18
CA GLY A 73 17.96 -1.64 -13.38
C GLY A 73 18.72 -2.28 -12.21
N ALA A 74 19.46 -1.45 -11.49
CA ALA A 74 20.23 -1.84 -10.32
C ALA A 74 19.62 -1.23 -9.03
N VAL A 75 19.99 -1.82 -7.89
CA VAL A 75 19.53 -1.34 -6.57
C VAL A 75 20.73 -1.20 -5.64
N THR A 76 20.72 -0.13 -4.85
CA THR A 76 21.63 0.09 -3.72
C THR A 76 20.84 0.67 -2.53
N GLY A 77 21.41 0.68 -1.33
CA GLY A 77 20.74 1.27 -0.17
C GLY A 77 20.98 0.50 1.11
N PHE A 78 20.07 0.68 2.08
CA PHE A 78 20.14 0.02 3.38
C PHE A 78 18.74 -0.45 3.85
N ALA A 79 18.74 -1.50 4.66
CA ALA A 79 17.55 -2.07 5.30
C ALA A 79 17.44 -1.74 6.80
N ASP A 80 18.49 -1.15 7.35
CA ASP A 80 18.61 -0.74 8.75
C ASP A 80 19.36 0.60 8.81
N PRO A 81 18.78 1.67 9.37
CA PRO A 81 19.48 2.95 9.54
C PRO A 81 20.70 2.83 10.47
N GLY A 82 20.76 1.81 11.33
CA GLY A 82 21.89 1.55 12.22
C GLY A 82 23.22 1.25 11.52
N VAL A 83 23.21 0.90 10.23
CA VAL A 83 24.39 0.67 9.38
C VAL A 83 24.75 1.87 8.52
N SER A 84 24.04 2.99 8.67
CA SER A 84 24.24 4.23 7.90
C SER A 84 24.72 5.39 8.77
N SER A 85 24.99 6.55 8.15
CA SER A 85 25.36 7.79 8.86
C SER A 85 24.24 8.34 9.75
N VAL A 86 23.01 7.90 9.59
CA VAL A 86 21.88 8.20 10.49
C VAL A 86 22.23 7.87 11.94
N LYS A 87 22.97 6.77 12.18
CA LYS A 87 23.47 6.41 13.52
C LYS A 87 24.38 7.47 14.13
N LYS A 88 24.99 8.33 13.31
CA LYS A 88 25.87 9.42 13.75
C LYS A 88 25.11 10.74 13.94
N GLY A 89 23.78 10.74 13.71
CA GLY A 89 22.92 11.92 13.83
C GLY A 89 22.67 12.66 12.50
N GLU A 90 22.97 12.04 11.34
CA GLU A 90 22.61 12.61 10.04
C GLU A 90 21.09 12.70 9.90
N THR A 91 20.60 13.84 9.43
CA THR A 91 19.17 14.05 9.19
C THR A 91 18.69 13.25 8.00
N MET A 92 17.37 12.96 7.93
CA MET A 92 16.79 12.30 6.77
C MET A 92 17.03 13.15 5.50
N GLU A 93 16.84 14.46 5.61
CA GLU A 93 17.02 15.40 4.49
C GLU A 93 18.46 15.40 3.96
N ASP A 94 19.46 15.32 4.83
CA ASP A 94 20.86 15.25 4.41
C ASP A 94 21.20 13.88 3.82
N THR A 95 20.63 12.80 4.37
CA THR A 95 20.73 11.47 3.78
C THR A 95 20.15 11.47 2.34
N ILE A 96 18.99 12.08 2.12
CA ILE A 96 18.37 12.17 0.78
C ILE A 96 19.26 12.94 -0.19
N ARG A 97 19.74 14.14 0.19
CA ARG A 97 20.65 14.97 -0.64
C ARG A 97 21.97 14.26 -0.95
N THR A 98 22.44 13.44 -0.04
CA THR A 98 23.66 12.65 -0.26
C THR A 98 23.40 11.52 -1.25
N VAL A 99 22.33 10.74 -1.03
CA VAL A 99 22.04 9.54 -1.80
C VAL A 99 21.61 9.88 -3.24
N GLU A 100 20.92 11.01 -3.47
CA GLU A 100 20.50 11.42 -4.82
C GLU A 100 21.67 11.60 -5.80
N ASN A 101 22.91 11.76 -5.31
CA ASN A 101 24.09 11.83 -6.18
C ASN A 101 24.51 10.45 -6.72
N TYR A 102 23.96 9.36 -6.20
CA TYR A 102 24.35 7.99 -6.55
C TYR A 102 23.24 7.21 -7.27
N VAL A 103 22.01 7.74 -7.28
CA VAL A 103 20.83 7.01 -7.77
C VAL A 103 19.92 7.90 -8.62
N ASP A 104 19.03 7.30 -9.40
CA ASP A 104 18.07 8.00 -10.27
C ASP A 104 16.67 8.12 -9.65
N VAL A 105 16.35 7.29 -8.67
CA VAL A 105 15.07 7.27 -7.94
C VAL A 105 15.28 6.71 -6.55
N ILE A 106 14.52 7.15 -5.56
CA ILE A 106 14.60 6.63 -4.19
C ILE A 106 13.26 6.03 -3.77
N ALA A 107 13.26 4.74 -3.42
CA ALA A 107 12.18 4.10 -2.68
C ALA A 107 12.52 4.15 -1.18
N MET A 108 11.67 4.79 -0.38
CA MET A 108 11.94 4.97 1.04
C MET A 108 10.79 4.51 1.94
N ARG A 109 11.15 4.09 3.15
CA ARG A 109 10.21 3.81 4.24
C ARG A 109 10.76 4.40 5.54
N HIS A 110 9.93 5.15 6.25
CA HIS A 110 10.34 5.89 7.45
C HIS A 110 9.27 5.80 8.55
N PRO A 111 9.64 5.77 9.84
CA PRO A 111 8.68 5.74 10.95
C PRO A 111 7.86 7.01 11.12
N ASP A 112 8.35 8.16 10.64
CA ASP A 112 7.67 9.44 10.82
C ASP A 112 6.61 9.69 9.74
N GLU A 113 5.50 10.29 10.18
CA GLU A 113 4.49 10.82 9.27
C GLU A 113 5.09 11.90 8.35
N TRP A 114 4.57 12.01 7.12
CA TRP A 114 4.98 13.03 6.14
C TRP A 114 6.43 12.92 5.67
N SER A 115 7.21 11.96 6.15
CA SER A 115 8.64 11.81 5.84
C SER A 115 8.92 11.77 4.34
N SER A 116 8.12 11.02 3.56
CA SER A 116 8.29 10.95 2.10
C SER A 116 7.98 12.29 1.41
N ARG A 117 7.03 13.11 1.93
CA ARG A 117 6.80 14.46 1.42
C ARG A 117 7.96 15.39 1.74
N LYS A 118 8.50 15.32 2.96
CA LYS A 118 9.69 16.08 3.34
C LYS A 118 10.89 15.71 2.47
N ALA A 119 11.09 14.41 2.25
CA ALA A 119 12.13 13.91 1.35
C ALA A 119 11.94 14.43 -0.08
N ALA A 120 10.73 14.34 -0.64
CA ALA A 120 10.43 14.85 -1.97
C ALA A 120 10.57 16.38 -2.12
N ALA A 121 10.45 17.12 -1.02
CA ALA A 121 10.64 18.58 -1.02
C ALA A 121 12.12 19.00 -1.12
N VAL A 122 13.05 18.12 -0.77
CA VAL A 122 14.50 18.41 -0.80
C VAL A 122 15.26 17.65 -1.88
N ALA A 123 14.68 16.58 -2.43
CA ALA A 123 15.28 15.75 -3.46
C ALA A 123 15.13 16.35 -4.86
N GLY A 124 16.19 16.29 -5.67
CA GLY A 124 16.18 16.60 -7.10
C GLY A 124 15.69 15.44 -7.97
N ILE A 125 15.47 14.25 -7.40
CA ILE A 125 15.04 13.01 -8.08
C ILE A 125 13.74 12.48 -7.45
N PRO A 126 12.98 11.58 -8.15
CA PRO A 126 11.74 11.05 -7.62
C PRO A 126 11.89 10.27 -6.31
N ILE A 127 10.97 10.50 -5.38
CA ILE A 127 10.80 9.75 -4.14
C ILE A 127 9.55 8.86 -4.23
N LEU A 128 9.70 7.57 -3.94
CA LEU A 128 8.62 6.59 -3.92
C LEU A 128 8.35 6.16 -2.48
N ASN A 129 7.13 6.42 -1.99
CA ASN A 129 6.75 6.15 -0.61
C ASN A 129 6.44 4.66 -0.37
N GLY A 130 7.35 3.95 0.29
CA GLY A 130 7.19 2.58 0.79
C GLY A 130 6.59 2.48 2.19
N GLY A 131 6.02 3.58 2.71
CA GLY A 131 5.34 3.69 4.01
C GLY A 131 5.93 4.78 4.91
N SER A 132 5.11 5.74 5.33
CA SER A 132 5.47 6.88 6.19
C SER A 132 4.68 6.81 7.49
N GLY A 133 5.27 6.28 8.57
CA GLY A 133 4.63 6.13 9.87
C GLY A 133 3.22 5.54 9.78
N PRO A 134 2.26 6.04 10.56
CA PRO A 134 0.85 5.68 10.45
C PRO A 134 0.08 6.50 9.39
N TRP A 135 0.76 7.25 8.53
CA TRP A 135 0.10 8.17 7.59
C TRP A 135 -0.36 7.49 6.29
N GLU A 136 0.57 7.16 5.39
CA GLU A 136 0.24 6.57 4.09
C GLU A 136 1.23 5.50 3.61
N HIS A 137 0.70 4.64 2.71
CA HIS A 137 1.47 3.68 1.92
C HIS A 137 0.88 3.61 0.50
N PRO A 138 1.08 4.65 -0.35
CA PRO A 138 0.38 4.78 -1.62
C PRO A 138 0.67 3.65 -2.61
N THR A 139 1.91 3.13 -2.64
CA THR A 139 2.23 1.98 -3.51
C THR A 139 1.57 0.68 -3.07
N GLN A 140 1.14 0.57 -1.80
CA GLN A 140 0.30 -0.51 -1.34
C GLN A 140 -1.13 -0.33 -1.85
N ALA A 141 -1.70 0.89 -1.79
CA ALA A 141 -3.03 1.14 -2.33
C ALA A 141 -3.12 0.82 -3.83
N VAL A 142 -2.11 1.16 -4.62
CA VAL A 142 -2.08 0.84 -6.06
C VAL A 142 -2.10 -0.68 -6.29
N LEU A 143 -1.25 -1.45 -5.60
CA LEU A 143 -1.26 -2.92 -5.77
C LEU A 143 -2.56 -3.55 -5.27
N ASP A 144 -3.17 -3.00 -4.21
CA ASP A 144 -4.44 -3.47 -3.67
C ASP A 144 -5.58 -3.22 -4.68
N MET A 145 -5.64 -2.02 -5.26
CA MET A 145 -6.61 -1.67 -6.30
C MET A 145 -6.40 -2.49 -7.57
N HIS A 146 -5.15 -2.74 -7.97
CA HIS A 146 -4.82 -3.62 -9.08
C HIS A 146 -5.31 -5.06 -8.81
N CYS A 147 -5.08 -5.58 -7.60
CA CYS A 147 -5.57 -6.90 -7.19
C CYS A 147 -7.12 -6.95 -7.19
N ILE A 148 -7.80 -5.93 -6.67
CA ILE A 148 -9.26 -5.82 -6.69
C ILE A 148 -9.78 -5.84 -8.13
N LYS A 149 -9.23 -5.00 -9.01
CA LYS A 149 -9.60 -4.92 -10.43
C LYS A 149 -9.46 -6.28 -11.12
N HIS A 150 -8.38 -6.99 -10.89
CA HIS A 150 -8.15 -8.33 -11.47
C HIS A 150 -9.11 -9.39 -10.91
N ALA A 151 -9.39 -9.36 -9.61
CA ALA A 151 -10.26 -10.34 -8.97
C ALA A 151 -11.73 -10.14 -9.29
N LYS A 152 -12.16 -8.89 -9.53
CA LYS A 152 -13.57 -8.50 -9.70
C LYS A 152 -13.92 -8.03 -11.11
N GLY A 153 -12.91 -7.78 -11.96
CA GLY A 153 -13.07 -7.21 -13.31
C GLY A 153 -13.33 -5.70 -13.34
N THR A 154 -13.65 -5.11 -12.20
CA THR A 154 -13.92 -3.67 -12.03
C THR A 154 -13.58 -3.24 -10.61
N ILE A 155 -13.50 -1.92 -10.40
CA ILE A 155 -13.52 -1.31 -9.06
C ILE A 155 -14.89 -0.69 -8.80
N ASP A 156 -15.51 -0.10 -9.83
CA ASP A 156 -16.82 0.52 -9.70
C ASP A 156 -17.92 -0.49 -9.37
N GLY A 157 -18.90 -0.06 -8.58
CA GLY A 157 -20.07 -0.84 -8.18
C GLY A 157 -19.79 -1.82 -7.04
N LEU A 158 -18.56 -1.86 -6.50
CA LEU A 158 -18.19 -2.78 -5.42
C LEU A 158 -18.53 -2.23 -4.03
N THR A 159 -18.86 -3.15 -3.13
CA THR A 159 -18.90 -2.89 -1.68
C THR A 159 -17.61 -3.41 -1.05
N VAL A 160 -16.78 -2.51 -0.53
CA VAL A 160 -15.46 -2.84 0.05
C VAL A 160 -15.47 -2.61 1.55
N GLY A 161 -15.21 -3.66 2.32
CA GLY A 161 -15.04 -3.59 3.77
C GLY A 161 -13.58 -3.34 4.14
N LEU A 162 -13.30 -2.28 4.87
CA LEU A 162 -12.01 -2.03 5.51
C LEU A 162 -12.15 -2.42 6.98
N CYS A 163 -11.44 -3.47 7.42
CA CYS A 163 -11.66 -4.11 8.72
C CYS A 163 -10.40 -4.16 9.56
N GLY A 164 -10.49 -3.81 10.84
CA GLY A 164 -9.44 -3.92 11.84
C GLY A 164 -8.99 -2.60 12.42
N ASP A 165 -7.68 -2.30 12.38
CA ASP A 165 -7.11 -1.04 12.87
C ASP A 165 -7.18 0.03 11.77
N LEU A 166 -8.21 0.86 11.79
CA LEU A 166 -8.39 1.94 10.83
C LEU A 166 -7.74 3.26 11.29
N LEU A 167 -7.32 3.33 12.57
CA LEU A 167 -6.67 4.53 13.14
C LEU A 167 -5.18 4.61 12.76
N TYR A 168 -4.45 3.51 12.90
CA TYR A 168 -3.00 3.44 12.65
C TYR A 168 -2.65 2.70 11.36
N GLY A 169 -3.64 2.12 10.69
CA GLY A 169 -3.50 1.30 9.50
C GLY A 169 -3.23 2.11 8.24
N ARG A 170 -2.00 2.60 8.03
CA ARG A 170 -1.62 3.42 6.86
C ARG A 170 -2.05 2.83 5.50
N THR A 171 -2.23 1.52 5.40
CA THR A 171 -2.66 0.87 4.16
C THR A 171 -4.13 1.14 3.86
N VAL A 172 -4.99 1.10 4.88
CA VAL A 172 -6.42 1.42 4.72
C VAL A 172 -6.65 2.90 4.48
N HIS A 173 -5.77 3.79 5.01
CA HIS A 173 -5.84 5.23 4.71
C HIS A 173 -5.64 5.46 3.21
N SER A 174 -4.51 5.00 2.67
CA SER A 174 -4.21 5.15 1.24
C SER A 174 -5.23 4.43 0.34
N LEU A 175 -5.71 3.25 0.76
CA LEU A 175 -6.71 2.51 0.00
C LEU A 175 -8.05 3.24 -0.04
N MET A 176 -8.52 3.78 1.09
CA MET A 176 -9.75 4.58 1.14
C MET A 176 -9.65 5.82 0.24
N ILE A 177 -8.53 6.54 0.30
CA ILE A 177 -8.29 7.72 -0.55
C ILE A 177 -8.28 7.32 -2.04
N GLY A 178 -7.61 6.22 -2.40
CA GLY A 178 -7.60 5.71 -3.76
C GLY A 178 -9.00 5.34 -4.25
N LEU A 179 -9.73 4.53 -3.46
CA LEU A 179 -11.08 4.07 -3.76
C LEU A 179 -12.10 5.20 -3.83
N SER A 180 -11.89 6.32 -3.11
CA SER A 180 -12.80 7.47 -3.17
C SER A 180 -12.88 8.15 -4.54
N ASN A 181 -12.02 7.77 -5.49
CA ASN A 181 -12.10 8.19 -6.88
C ASN A 181 -13.01 7.31 -7.77
N TYR A 182 -13.63 6.28 -7.19
CA TYR A 182 -14.46 5.30 -7.89
C TYR A 182 -15.86 5.24 -7.31
N ASP A 183 -16.81 4.72 -8.08
CA ASP A 183 -18.16 4.46 -7.59
C ASP A 183 -18.18 3.18 -6.74
N VAL A 184 -17.81 3.31 -5.47
CA VAL A 184 -17.78 2.21 -4.50
C VAL A 184 -18.54 2.57 -3.23
N LYS A 185 -19.01 1.54 -2.52
CA LYS A 185 -19.52 1.68 -1.16
C LYS A 185 -18.52 1.12 -0.17
N LEU A 186 -18.21 1.88 0.87
CA LEU A 186 -17.27 1.44 1.89
C LEU A 186 -17.99 1.01 3.17
N ARG A 187 -17.51 -0.05 3.80
CA ARG A 187 -17.85 -0.47 5.15
C ARG A 187 -16.62 -0.30 6.03
N LEU A 188 -16.63 0.67 6.92
CA LEU A 188 -15.55 0.91 7.88
C LEU A 188 -15.84 0.08 9.14
N ILE A 189 -15.13 -1.03 9.29
CA ILE A 189 -15.39 -2.06 10.31
C ILE A 189 -14.27 -2.03 11.33
N SER A 190 -14.50 -1.39 12.47
CA SER A 190 -13.47 -1.25 13.50
C SER A 190 -14.09 -1.01 14.89
N PRO A 191 -13.38 -1.37 15.98
CA PRO A 191 -13.74 -0.86 17.29
C PRO A 191 -13.74 0.68 17.28
N LYS A 192 -14.63 1.34 18.01
CA LYS A 192 -14.73 2.83 18.06
C LYS A 192 -13.40 3.53 18.31
N LYS A 193 -12.55 2.97 19.17
CA LYS A 193 -11.22 3.54 19.48
C LYS A 193 -10.21 3.41 18.36
N LEU A 194 -10.48 2.57 17.35
CA LEU A 194 -9.65 2.34 16.18
C LEU A 194 -10.33 2.78 14.88
N ALA A 195 -11.32 3.69 15.00
CA ALA A 195 -12.03 4.25 13.85
C ALA A 195 -11.07 4.96 12.88
N MET A 196 -11.51 5.09 11.63
CA MET A 196 -10.74 5.80 10.58
C MET A 196 -10.38 7.22 11.05
N ARG A 197 -9.19 7.66 10.68
CA ARG A 197 -8.65 9.00 11.01
C ARG A 197 -9.53 10.11 10.42
N ASP A 198 -9.70 11.18 11.17
CA ASP A 198 -10.50 12.32 10.75
C ASP A 198 -9.97 13.02 9.50
N ASP A 199 -8.63 13.04 9.29
CA ASP A 199 -8.03 13.63 8.09
C ASP A 199 -8.37 12.80 6.83
N VAL A 200 -8.40 11.47 6.93
CA VAL A 200 -8.80 10.58 5.82
C VAL A 200 -10.29 10.74 5.52
N ILE A 201 -11.13 10.78 6.56
CA ILE A 201 -12.57 11.03 6.39
C ILE A 201 -12.81 12.37 5.68
N LYS A 202 -12.12 13.44 6.12
CA LYS A 202 -12.22 14.77 5.51
C LYS A 202 -11.79 14.80 4.06
N ASP A 203 -10.70 14.10 3.71
CA ASP A 203 -10.18 14.05 2.33
C ASP A 203 -11.11 13.30 1.37
N THR A 204 -11.94 12.40 1.89
CA THR A 204 -12.87 11.57 1.13
C THR A 204 -14.33 12.02 1.23
N GLU A 205 -14.60 13.06 2.01
CA GLU A 205 -15.94 13.63 2.20
C GLU A 205 -16.54 14.07 0.86
N GLY A 206 -17.79 13.64 0.62
CA GLY A 206 -18.51 13.95 -0.61
C GLY A 206 -18.01 13.19 -1.87
N LYS A 207 -16.96 12.36 -1.76
CA LYS A 207 -16.41 11.57 -2.87
C LYS A 207 -16.84 10.11 -2.83
N VAL A 208 -17.05 9.55 -1.64
CA VAL A 208 -17.39 8.15 -1.45
C VAL A 208 -18.43 7.96 -0.37
N GLU A 209 -19.40 7.07 -0.60
CA GLU A 209 -20.38 6.66 0.39
C GLU A 209 -19.77 5.64 1.35
N TYR A 210 -19.91 5.85 2.68
CA TYR A 210 -19.43 4.88 3.66
C TYR A 210 -20.38 4.70 4.83
N GLU A 211 -20.35 3.52 5.43
CA GLU A 211 -21.03 3.20 6.69
C GLU A 211 -20.01 2.69 7.71
N VAL A 212 -20.22 3.04 8.99
CA VAL A 212 -19.37 2.61 10.10
C VAL A 212 -20.08 1.54 10.92
N THR A 213 -19.39 0.46 11.24
CA THR A 213 -19.90 -0.60 12.11
C THR A 213 -18.77 -1.24 12.92
N GLU A 214 -19.12 -1.80 14.08
CA GLU A 214 -18.21 -2.66 14.86
C GLU A 214 -18.45 -4.15 14.57
N ASP A 215 -19.52 -4.51 13.83
CA ASP A 215 -20.00 -5.88 13.65
C ASP A 215 -19.67 -6.43 12.26
N LEU A 216 -18.53 -7.11 12.14
CA LEU A 216 -18.12 -7.79 10.91
C LEU A 216 -19.14 -8.85 10.48
N THR A 217 -19.78 -9.54 11.44
CA THR A 217 -20.73 -10.61 11.13
C THR A 217 -21.96 -10.09 10.37
N LYS A 218 -22.39 -8.87 10.68
CA LYS A 218 -23.49 -8.24 9.94
C LYS A 218 -23.07 -7.70 8.57
N ALA A 219 -21.82 -7.19 8.51
CA ALA A 219 -21.35 -6.55 7.29
C ALA A 219 -20.91 -7.55 6.20
N ILE A 220 -20.34 -8.69 6.57
CA ILE A 220 -19.63 -9.59 5.63
C ILE A 220 -20.51 -10.14 4.51
N GLY A 221 -21.82 -10.27 4.75
CA GLY A 221 -22.78 -10.79 3.76
C GLY A 221 -22.99 -9.92 2.53
N ASP A 222 -22.65 -8.62 2.61
CA ASP A 222 -22.84 -7.66 1.52
C ASP A 222 -21.52 -7.30 0.81
N LEU A 223 -20.38 -7.72 1.35
CA LEU A 223 -19.07 -7.31 0.83
C LEU A 223 -18.69 -8.06 -0.45
N ASP A 224 -18.16 -7.33 -1.41
CA ASP A 224 -17.46 -7.88 -2.57
C ASP A 224 -15.98 -8.10 -2.28
N VAL A 225 -15.41 -7.23 -1.43
CA VAL A 225 -14.02 -7.28 -0.96
C VAL A 225 -14.00 -7.03 0.54
N LEU A 226 -13.34 -7.89 1.28
CA LEU A 226 -12.97 -7.67 2.68
C LEU A 226 -11.47 -7.45 2.75
N TYR A 227 -11.05 -6.22 3.07
CA TYR A 227 -9.66 -5.87 3.32
C TYR A 227 -9.44 -5.83 4.83
N ALA A 228 -8.85 -6.89 5.36
CA ALA A 228 -8.58 -7.03 6.78
C ALA A 228 -7.17 -6.51 7.12
N THR A 229 -7.02 -5.90 8.29
CA THR A 229 -5.72 -5.49 8.83
C THR A 229 -5.56 -5.99 10.24
N ARG A 230 -4.31 -6.28 10.64
CA ARG A 230 -4.00 -6.59 12.03
C ARG A 230 -4.16 -5.35 12.91
N ILE A 231 -4.44 -5.57 14.19
CA ILE A 231 -4.34 -4.52 15.21
C ILE A 231 -2.87 -4.39 15.62
N GLN A 232 -2.32 -3.18 15.50
CA GLN A 232 -0.89 -2.91 15.59
C GLN A 232 -0.46 -2.74 17.06
N LYS A 233 -0.01 -3.83 17.72
CA LYS A 233 0.44 -3.84 19.13
C LYS A 233 1.43 -2.71 19.45
N GLU A 234 2.34 -2.45 18.54
CA GLU A 234 3.40 -1.43 18.66
C GLU A 234 2.92 0.02 18.71
N ARG A 235 1.63 0.25 18.44
CA ARG A 235 0.99 1.59 18.48
C ARG A 235 0.22 1.86 19.77
N PHE A 236 0.05 0.84 20.63
CA PHE A 236 -0.67 1.00 21.88
C PHE A 236 0.26 1.44 23.01
N PRO A 237 -0.23 2.27 23.94
CA PRO A 237 0.58 2.74 25.08
C PRO A 237 0.94 1.62 26.06
N SER A 238 0.18 0.52 26.07
CA SER A 238 0.45 -0.65 26.89
C SER A 238 -0.09 -1.94 26.28
N GLU A 239 0.46 -3.09 26.71
CA GLU A 239 -0.03 -4.41 26.33
C GLU A 239 -1.46 -4.67 26.85
N ALA A 240 -1.82 -4.11 28.00
CA ALA A 240 -3.16 -4.25 28.57
C ALA A 240 -4.22 -3.55 27.70
N GLU A 241 -3.90 -2.39 27.14
CA GLU A 241 -4.79 -1.71 26.18
C GLU A 241 -4.90 -2.48 24.87
N TYR A 242 -3.79 -2.98 24.31
CA TYR A 242 -3.80 -3.81 23.11
C TYR A 242 -4.68 -5.05 23.25
N LYS A 243 -4.55 -5.81 24.38
CA LYS A 243 -5.32 -7.04 24.62
C LYS A 243 -6.83 -6.85 24.59
N LYS A 244 -7.36 -5.64 24.82
CA LYS A 244 -8.79 -5.36 24.72
C LYS A 244 -9.31 -5.46 23.27
N PHE A 245 -8.44 -5.35 22.28
CA PHE A 245 -8.80 -5.30 20.86
C PHE A 245 -8.12 -6.40 20.04
N ALA A 246 -7.13 -7.10 20.57
CA ALA A 246 -6.29 -8.05 19.84
C ALA A 246 -7.10 -9.08 19.02
N ASP A 247 -8.22 -9.54 19.57
CA ASP A 247 -9.09 -10.55 18.98
C ASP A 247 -10.46 -9.96 18.58
N ALA A 248 -10.53 -8.64 18.31
CA ALA A 248 -11.78 -7.99 17.94
C ALA A 248 -12.40 -8.59 16.66
N TYR A 249 -11.55 -9.02 15.74
CA TYR A 249 -11.96 -9.65 14.48
C TYR A 249 -11.08 -10.86 14.21
N VAL A 250 -11.71 -12.04 14.18
CA VAL A 250 -11.08 -13.29 13.76
C VAL A 250 -11.84 -13.84 12.56
N ILE A 251 -11.15 -13.96 11.44
CA ILE A 251 -11.70 -14.48 10.20
C ILE A 251 -11.27 -15.94 10.09
N ASP A 252 -12.21 -16.83 10.36
CA ASP A 252 -12.10 -18.28 10.22
C ASP A 252 -13.03 -18.79 9.10
N ASN A 253 -13.05 -20.09 8.87
CA ASN A 253 -13.94 -20.70 7.88
C ASN A 253 -15.43 -20.49 8.18
N LYS A 254 -15.81 -20.34 9.46
CA LYS A 254 -17.20 -20.05 9.85
C LYS A 254 -17.61 -18.63 9.47
N MET A 255 -16.67 -17.68 9.61
CA MET A 255 -16.88 -16.31 9.16
C MET A 255 -16.93 -16.26 7.64
N MET A 256 -16.02 -16.92 6.93
CA MET A 256 -16.01 -16.99 5.47
C MET A 256 -17.28 -17.63 4.89
N ALA A 257 -17.88 -18.59 5.59
CA ALA A 257 -19.16 -19.21 5.17
C ALA A 257 -20.35 -18.24 5.21
N LYS A 258 -20.26 -17.10 5.92
CA LYS A 258 -21.30 -16.06 5.95
C LYS A 258 -21.09 -15.01 4.85
N ALA A 259 -19.94 -15.05 4.18
CA ALA A 259 -19.60 -14.07 3.17
C ALA A 259 -20.47 -14.19 1.92
N LYS A 260 -20.67 -13.08 1.23
CA LYS A 260 -21.29 -13.05 -0.11
C LYS A 260 -20.51 -13.98 -1.04
N LYS A 261 -21.25 -14.76 -1.85
CA LYS A 261 -20.63 -15.63 -2.85
C LYS A 261 -19.71 -14.82 -3.77
N GLY A 262 -18.46 -15.25 -3.87
CA GLY A 262 -17.44 -14.58 -4.68
C GLY A 262 -16.77 -13.40 -3.98
N MET A 263 -17.05 -13.13 -2.68
CA MET A 263 -16.25 -12.18 -1.90
C MET A 263 -14.78 -12.60 -1.88
N VAL A 264 -13.89 -11.62 -1.98
CA VAL A 264 -12.45 -11.84 -1.84
C VAL A 264 -11.93 -11.22 -0.54
N LEU A 265 -11.03 -11.96 0.12
CA LEU A 265 -10.36 -11.56 1.35
C LEU A 265 -8.94 -11.13 1.04
N MET A 266 -8.61 -9.90 1.40
CA MET A 266 -7.31 -9.29 1.21
C MET A 266 -6.68 -8.88 2.56
N HIS A 267 -5.35 -8.79 2.60
CA HIS A 267 -4.61 -8.39 3.80
C HIS A 267 -3.21 -7.90 3.42
N PRO A 268 -2.74 -6.74 3.93
CA PRO A 268 -1.42 -6.20 3.58
C PRO A 268 -0.25 -7.01 4.17
N LEU A 269 -0.52 -7.94 5.06
CA LEU A 269 0.45 -8.75 5.80
C LEU A 269 1.46 -7.92 6.63
N PRO A 270 2.05 -8.46 7.71
CA PRO A 270 1.83 -9.81 8.22
C PRO A 270 0.50 -9.95 8.94
N ARG A 271 -0.12 -11.10 8.81
CA ARG A 271 -1.21 -11.48 9.72
C ARG A 271 -0.63 -12.09 11.00
N VAL A 272 -1.38 -12.01 12.08
CA VAL A 272 -1.05 -12.65 13.38
C VAL A 272 -2.16 -13.62 13.77
N ASN A 273 -3.28 -13.13 14.29
CA ASN A 273 -4.42 -13.93 14.75
C ASN A 273 -5.74 -13.54 14.06
N GLU A 274 -5.77 -12.47 13.30
CA GLU A 274 -6.98 -11.93 12.64
C GLU A 274 -7.45 -12.76 11.44
N ILE A 275 -6.62 -13.62 10.87
CA ILE A 275 -7.01 -14.60 9.84
C ILE A 275 -6.45 -15.96 10.23
N SER A 276 -7.36 -16.92 10.47
CA SER A 276 -7.00 -18.30 10.79
C SER A 276 -6.29 -19.00 9.62
N PRO A 277 -5.24 -19.81 9.86
CA PRO A 277 -4.53 -20.52 8.79
C PRO A 277 -5.40 -21.40 7.89
N GLU A 278 -6.49 -21.93 8.42
CA GLU A 278 -7.45 -22.76 7.66
C GLU A 278 -8.11 -22.02 6.48
N VAL A 279 -8.15 -20.67 6.53
CA VAL A 279 -8.70 -19.83 5.46
C VAL A 279 -7.77 -19.78 4.24
N ASP A 280 -6.50 -20.17 4.37
CA ASP A 280 -5.53 -20.11 3.26
C ASP A 280 -5.96 -20.93 2.03
N SER A 281 -6.71 -22.01 2.25
CA SER A 281 -7.25 -22.85 1.17
C SER A 281 -8.56 -22.33 0.57
N HIS A 282 -9.17 -21.27 1.14
CA HIS A 282 -10.41 -20.73 0.65
C HIS A 282 -10.20 -20.02 -0.70
N PRO A 283 -11.04 -20.29 -1.73
CA PRO A 283 -10.84 -19.69 -3.07
C PRO A 283 -10.83 -18.16 -3.08
N GLY A 284 -11.53 -17.52 -2.13
CA GLY A 284 -11.56 -16.08 -1.97
C GLY A 284 -10.36 -15.50 -1.18
N ALA A 285 -9.46 -16.31 -0.63
CA ALA A 285 -8.29 -15.84 0.10
C ALA A 285 -7.21 -15.37 -0.89
N LEU A 286 -7.07 -14.05 -1.06
CA LEU A 286 -6.16 -13.48 -2.06
C LEU A 286 -4.87 -12.88 -1.48
N TYR A 287 -4.74 -12.75 -0.17
CA TYR A 287 -3.66 -11.99 0.46
C TYR A 287 -2.24 -12.44 0.08
N PHE A 288 -1.99 -13.68 -0.28
CA PHE A 288 -0.69 -14.10 -0.83
C PHE A 288 -0.56 -13.78 -2.33
N LYS A 289 -1.64 -13.90 -3.12
CA LYS A 289 -1.65 -13.46 -4.51
C LYS A 289 -1.52 -11.93 -4.61
N GLN A 290 -2.19 -11.20 -3.71
CA GLN A 290 -2.10 -9.75 -3.56
C GLN A 290 -0.63 -9.28 -3.44
N VAL A 291 0.23 -10.01 -2.70
CA VAL A 291 1.67 -9.67 -2.61
C VAL A 291 2.33 -9.59 -3.99
N HIS A 292 1.94 -10.49 -4.90
CA HIS A 292 2.51 -10.56 -6.24
C HIS A 292 2.17 -9.33 -7.09
N HIS A 293 0.93 -8.81 -6.98
CA HIS A 293 0.54 -7.55 -7.63
C HIS A 293 1.45 -6.37 -7.24
N GLY A 294 2.14 -6.48 -6.11
CA GLY A 294 3.13 -5.51 -5.68
C GLY A 294 4.34 -5.37 -6.60
N ILE A 295 4.71 -6.42 -7.32
CA ILE A 295 5.81 -6.38 -8.30
C ILE A 295 5.39 -5.51 -9.48
N TRP A 296 4.27 -5.83 -10.11
CA TRP A 296 3.78 -5.13 -11.30
C TRP A 296 3.45 -3.67 -11.03
N ALA A 297 2.74 -3.39 -9.93
CA ALA A 297 2.44 -2.02 -9.51
C ALA A 297 3.71 -1.18 -9.27
N ARG A 298 4.75 -1.78 -8.67
CA ARG A 298 6.02 -1.07 -8.43
C ARG A 298 6.87 -0.95 -9.69
N MET A 299 6.86 -1.94 -10.59
CA MET A 299 7.46 -1.78 -11.92
C MET A 299 6.86 -0.59 -12.65
N ALA A 300 5.51 -0.49 -12.69
CA ALA A 300 4.82 0.63 -13.31
C ALA A 300 5.20 1.98 -12.68
N ILE A 301 5.14 2.10 -11.36
CA ILE A 301 5.45 3.34 -10.63
C ILE A 301 6.92 3.75 -10.86
N ILE A 302 7.87 2.80 -10.82
CA ILE A 302 9.30 3.06 -11.06
C ILE A 302 9.51 3.52 -12.50
N ALA A 303 8.99 2.79 -13.49
CA ALA A 303 9.15 3.10 -14.91
C ALA A 303 8.59 4.49 -15.25
N LEU A 304 7.40 4.81 -14.73
CA LEU A 304 6.74 6.11 -14.90
C LEU A 304 7.55 7.24 -14.24
N ALA A 305 8.01 7.05 -13.01
CA ALA A 305 8.80 8.07 -12.29
C ALA A 305 10.16 8.33 -12.97
N LEU A 306 10.82 7.29 -13.46
CA LEU A 306 12.06 7.40 -14.24
C LEU A 306 11.83 7.97 -15.65
N GLY A 307 10.60 7.91 -16.17
CA GLY A 307 10.26 8.31 -17.55
C GLY A 307 10.87 7.40 -18.60
N VAL A 308 10.92 6.07 -18.31
CA VAL A 308 11.44 5.02 -19.19
C VAL A 308 10.34 4.13 -19.77
N TYR A 309 9.08 4.42 -19.42
CA TYR A 309 7.88 3.83 -19.99
C TYR A 309 7.38 4.66 -21.19
#